data_73f40cda1f3b0fdd8e9523924cadf79b
#
_entry.id   73f40cda1f3b0fdd8e9523924cadf79b
#
_cell.length_a   1.000
_cell.length_b   1.000
_cell.length_c   1.000
_cell.angle_alpha   90.00
_cell.angle_beta   90.00
_cell.angle_gamma   90.00
#
_symmetry.space_group_name_H-M   'P 1'
#
loop_
_entity.id
_entity.type
_entity.pdbx_description
1 polymer ?
#
loop_
_entity_poly.entity_id
_entity_poly.type
_entity_poly.pdbx_seq_one_letter_code
_entity_poly.pdbx_strand_id
1 'polypeptide(L)'
;IWATLAVVFVAIIAAMWFSAQGGLKVTEGVVNWRYNVTELPVAELARLLEAAPDQLLLFDVRTPKEFAVSHLPGAQRLNPEMSAQKFLQQHADKITGRQLVFYCSVGVRSASLADRVAAKIASNENVKIRNLRGGIFRWAAQARPLVNAHSATNLVHPYNAVSAKLLPKQ
;
A
#
# COMPACT_ATOMS: atom_id res chain seq x y z
N ILE A 1 23.98 33.39 17.41
CA ILE A 1 22.98 32.57 18.12
C ILE A 1 21.77 32.28 17.22
N TRP A 2 21.12 33.30 16.61
CA TRP A 2 19.95 33.06 15.73
C TRP A 2 20.29 32.31 14.45
N ALA A 3 21.44 32.56 13.83
CA ALA A 3 21.88 31.85 12.62
C ALA A 3 22.18 30.37 12.89
N THR A 4 22.79 30.05 14.03
CA THR A 4 23.05 28.65 14.42
C THR A 4 21.76 27.90 14.74
N LEU A 5 20.78 28.52 15.38
CA LEU A 5 19.47 27.94 15.61
C LEU A 5 18.71 27.67 14.30
N ALA A 6 18.77 28.56 13.33
CA ALA A 6 18.17 28.39 12.03
C ALA A 6 18.79 27.20 11.25
N VAL A 7 20.11 27.06 11.25
CA VAL A 7 20.82 25.96 10.60
C VAL A 7 20.47 24.61 11.25
N VAL A 8 20.42 24.56 12.58
CA VAL A 8 20.01 23.34 13.32
C VAL A 8 18.55 22.98 13.00
N PHE A 9 17.66 23.95 12.95
CA PHE A 9 16.25 23.73 12.63
C PHE A 9 16.07 23.21 11.18
N VAL A 10 16.79 23.78 10.22
CA VAL A 10 16.79 23.30 8.83
C VAL A 10 17.38 21.88 8.72
N ALA A 11 18.45 21.58 9.46
CA ALA A 11 19.04 20.25 9.50
C ALA A 11 18.08 19.20 10.11
N ILE A 12 17.35 19.56 11.16
CA ILE A 12 16.34 18.67 11.77
C ILE A 12 15.18 18.41 10.80
N ILE A 13 14.69 19.46 10.13
CA ILE A 13 13.64 19.30 9.10
C ILE A 13 14.15 18.43 7.96
N ALA A 14 15.36 18.67 7.46
CA ALA A 14 15.97 17.84 6.42
C ALA A 14 16.13 16.38 6.88
N ALA A 15 16.61 16.14 8.10
CA ALA A 15 16.71 14.80 8.65
C ALA A 15 15.34 14.11 8.81
N MET A 16 14.29 14.84 9.18
CA MET A 16 12.92 14.32 9.21
C MET A 16 12.39 13.99 7.81
N TRP A 17 12.71 14.79 6.80
CA TRP A 17 12.35 14.55 5.41
C TRP A 17 13.12 13.36 4.81
N PHE A 18 14.37 13.18 5.19
CA PHE A 18 15.22 12.04 4.75
C PHE A 18 15.00 10.76 5.56
N SER A 19 14.19 10.79 6.61
CA SER A 19 13.83 9.57 7.33
C SER A 19 12.88 8.70 6.47
N ALA A 20 12.97 7.38 6.61
CA ALA A 20 12.05 6.44 5.94
C ALA A 20 10.57 6.79 6.22
N GLN A 21 10.26 7.21 7.43
CA GLN A 21 8.92 7.62 7.86
C GLN A 21 8.46 8.93 7.22
N GLY A 22 9.35 9.91 7.08
CA GLY A 22 9.07 11.18 6.40
C GLY A 22 8.78 10.97 4.91
N GLY A 23 9.58 10.16 4.23
CA GLY A 23 9.36 9.80 2.84
C GLY A 23 8.03 9.07 2.60
N LEU A 24 7.62 8.17 3.50
CA LEU A 24 6.30 7.52 3.42
C LEU A 24 5.15 8.52 3.60
N LYS A 25 5.27 9.49 4.51
CA LYS A 25 4.26 10.55 4.68
C LYS A 25 4.09 11.40 3.43
N VAL A 26 5.19 11.71 2.73
CA VAL A 26 5.13 12.43 1.45
C VAL A 26 4.38 11.63 0.40
N THR A 27 4.65 10.34 0.26
CA THR A 27 3.92 9.49 -0.71
C THR A 27 2.43 9.37 -0.36
N GLU A 28 2.08 9.29 0.92
CA GLU A 28 0.69 9.30 1.39
C GLU A 28 -0.02 10.64 1.06
N GLY A 29 0.68 11.77 1.24
CA GLY A 29 0.18 13.08 0.84
C GLY A 29 -0.11 13.17 -0.67
N VAL A 30 0.78 12.63 -1.50
CA VAL A 30 0.58 12.55 -2.96
C VAL A 30 -0.63 11.69 -3.30
N VAL A 31 -0.80 10.55 -2.64
CA VAL A 31 -1.97 9.66 -2.86
C VAL A 31 -3.26 10.41 -2.56
N ASN A 32 -3.37 11.02 -1.38
CA ASN A 32 -4.57 11.76 -0.96
C ASN A 32 -4.91 12.96 -1.87
N TRP A 33 -3.89 13.61 -2.41
CA TRP A 33 -4.08 14.73 -3.32
C TRP A 33 -4.48 14.30 -4.74
N ARG A 34 -3.93 13.17 -5.22
CA ARG A 34 -4.01 12.77 -6.63
C ARG A 34 -5.15 11.81 -6.94
N TYR A 35 -5.58 10.99 -5.98
CA TYR A 35 -6.54 9.90 -6.18
C TYR A 35 -7.72 10.01 -5.23
N ASN A 36 -8.92 9.73 -5.75
CA ASN A 36 -10.15 9.69 -4.96
C ASN A 36 -10.42 8.27 -4.44
N VAL A 37 -9.55 7.79 -3.56
CA VAL A 37 -9.66 6.46 -2.95
C VAL A 37 -9.51 6.55 -1.43
N THR A 38 -10.33 5.80 -0.70
CA THR A 38 -10.24 5.74 0.75
C THR A 38 -8.97 5.03 1.20
N GLU A 39 -8.14 5.72 1.98
CA GLU A 39 -6.93 5.15 2.57
C GLU A 39 -7.29 4.29 3.79
N LEU A 40 -6.73 3.07 3.84
CA LEU A 40 -6.89 2.12 4.94
C LEU A 40 -5.62 2.08 5.80
N PRO A 41 -5.66 2.49 7.07
CA PRO A 41 -4.52 2.37 7.97
C PRO A 41 -4.10 0.89 8.18
N VAL A 42 -2.79 0.65 8.33
CA VAL A 42 -2.25 -0.71 8.57
C VAL A 42 -2.88 -1.39 9.78
N ALA A 43 -3.06 -0.67 10.89
CA ALA A 43 -3.66 -1.23 12.10
C ALA A 43 -5.13 -1.63 11.90
N GLU A 44 -5.87 -0.90 11.04
CA GLU A 44 -7.25 -1.25 10.71
C GLU A 44 -7.30 -2.49 9.80
N LEU A 45 -6.44 -2.57 8.77
CA LEU A 45 -6.35 -3.77 7.92
C LEU A 45 -6.00 -5.00 8.76
N ALA A 46 -5.05 -4.90 9.69
CA ALA A 46 -4.68 -6.01 10.55
C ALA A 46 -5.88 -6.52 11.37
N ARG A 47 -6.65 -5.62 11.97
CA ARG A 47 -7.88 -5.99 12.71
C ARG A 47 -8.93 -6.64 11.81
N LEU A 48 -9.12 -6.13 10.60
CA LEU A 48 -10.06 -6.70 9.64
C LEU A 48 -9.66 -8.10 9.20
N LEU A 49 -8.37 -8.35 8.98
CA LEU A 49 -7.84 -9.68 8.65
C LEU A 49 -8.03 -10.70 9.77
N GLU A 50 -7.97 -10.27 11.02
CA GLU A 50 -8.24 -11.12 12.18
C GLU A 50 -9.75 -11.38 12.39
N ALA A 51 -10.58 -10.35 12.22
CA ALA A 51 -12.01 -10.42 12.56
C ALA A 51 -12.87 -11.03 11.44
N ALA A 52 -12.56 -10.77 10.18
CA ALA A 52 -13.40 -11.16 9.05
C ALA A 52 -12.58 -11.36 7.75
N PRO A 53 -11.62 -12.29 7.72
CA PRO A 53 -10.72 -12.50 6.57
C PRO A 53 -11.49 -12.80 5.27
N ASP A 54 -12.58 -13.54 5.35
CA ASP A 54 -13.39 -13.93 4.19
C ASP A 54 -14.15 -12.75 3.54
N GLN A 55 -14.29 -11.64 4.25
CA GLN A 55 -14.90 -10.42 3.73
C GLN A 55 -13.91 -9.51 3.00
N LEU A 56 -12.62 -9.89 2.98
CA LEU A 56 -11.55 -9.12 2.36
C LEU A 56 -11.03 -9.78 1.10
N LEU A 57 -10.72 -8.97 0.10
CA LEU A 57 -9.90 -9.35 -1.04
C LEU A 57 -8.70 -8.41 -1.08
N LEU A 58 -7.51 -9.00 -0.91
CA LEU A 58 -6.25 -8.26 -0.94
C LEU A 58 -5.62 -8.37 -2.32
N PHE A 59 -5.26 -7.23 -2.90
CA PHE A 59 -4.65 -7.13 -4.21
C PHE A 59 -3.29 -6.45 -4.14
N ASP A 60 -2.24 -7.21 -4.45
CA ASP A 60 -0.88 -6.70 -4.59
C ASP A 60 -0.64 -6.21 -6.01
N VAL A 61 -0.48 -4.90 -6.18
CA VAL A 61 -0.30 -4.24 -7.47
C VAL A 61 1.19 -4.05 -7.77
N ARG A 62 2.03 -4.99 -7.39
CA ARG A 62 3.46 -4.97 -7.65
C ARG A 62 3.86 -5.93 -8.78
N THR A 63 5.11 -5.84 -9.18
CA THR A 63 5.69 -6.76 -10.17
C THR A 63 5.78 -8.19 -9.63
N PRO A 64 5.90 -9.20 -10.52
CA PRO A 64 6.12 -10.59 -10.08
C PRO A 64 7.35 -10.76 -9.19
N LYS A 65 8.44 -10.02 -9.47
CA LYS A 65 9.68 -10.08 -8.67
C LYS A 65 9.47 -9.54 -7.26
N GLU A 66 8.75 -8.43 -7.10
CA GLU A 66 8.44 -7.86 -5.78
C GLU A 66 7.53 -8.82 -4.98
N PHE A 67 6.49 -9.38 -5.61
CA PHE A 67 5.57 -10.31 -4.98
C PHE A 67 6.24 -11.61 -4.53
N ALA A 68 7.17 -12.14 -5.34
CA ALA A 68 7.90 -13.37 -5.03
C ALA A 68 8.80 -13.24 -3.79
N VAL A 69 9.36 -12.05 -3.54
CA VAL A 69 10.17 -11.80 -2.32
C VAL A 69 9.28 -11.87 -1.08
N SER A 70 8.16 -11.16 -1.09
CA SER A 70 7.14 -11.24 -0.04
C SER A 70 5.85 -10.52 -0.44
N HIS A 71 4.76 -10.89 0.21
CA HIS A 71 3.44 -10.25 0.09
C HIS A 71 2.65 -10.42 1.39
N LEU A 72 1.54 -9.70 1.52
CA LEU A 72 0.62 -9.89 2.65
C LEU A 72 -0.05 -11.27 2.54
N PRO A 73 -0.27 -11.99 3.65
CA PRO A 73 -0.96 -13.27 3.63
C PRO A 73 -2.31 -13.18 2.90
N GLY A 74 -2.59 -14.12 2.00
CA GLY A 74 -3.83 -14.17 1.22
C GLY A 74 -3.94 -13.18 0.06
N ALA A 75 -2.90 -12.38 -0.21
CA ALA A 75 -2.93 -11.41 -1.30
C ALA A 75 -2.84 -12.08 -2.68
N GLN A 76 -3.63 -11.57 -3.62
CA GLN A 76 -3.60 -11.92 -5.04
C GLN A 76 -2.83 -10.84 -5.81
N ARG A 77 -1.87 -11.26 -6.65
CA ARG A 77 -1.10 -10.30 -7.44
C ARG A 77 -1.89 -9.83 -8.67
N LEU A 78 -1.91 -8.53 -8.88
CA LEU A 78 -2.44 -7.90 -10.10
C LEU A 78 -1.30 -7.23 -10.89
N ASN A 79 -1.51 -7.12 -12.21
CA ASN A 79 -0.64 -6.29 -13.03
C ASN A 79 -0.94 -4.81 -12.73
N PRO A 80 0.06 -3.95 -12.42
CA PRO A 80 -0.14 -2.53 -12.19
C PRO A 80 -0.78 -1.79 -13.40
N GLU A 81 -0.55 -2.28 -14.62
CA GLU A 81 -1.12 -1.73 -15.85
C GLU A 81 -2.51 -2.29 -16.19
N MET A 82 -3.10 -3.11 -15.31
CA MET A 82 -4.43 -3.68 -15.53
C MET A 82 -5.48 -2.56 -15.65
N SER A 83 -6.33 -2.64 -16.67
CA SER A 83 -7.48 -1.76 -16.77
C SER A 83 -8.58 -2.14 -15.78
N ALA A 84 -9.39 -1.16 -15.34
CA ALA A 84 -10.53 -1.42 -14.48
C ALA A 84 -11.53 -2.40 -15.11
N GLN A 85 -11.72 -2.31 -16.43
CA GLN A 85 -12.58 -3.24 -17.16
C GLN A 85 -12.07 -4.68 -17.07
N LYS A 86 -10.78 -4.90 -17.28
CA LYS A 86 -10.17 -6.24 -17.16
C LYS A 86 -10.26 -6.77 -15.73
N PHE A 87 -10.04 -5.90 -14.73
CA PHE A 87 -10.23 -6.26 -13.34
C PHE A 87 -11.64 -6.78 -13.08
N LEU A 88 -12.67 -6.04 -13.52
CA LEU A 88 -14.08 -6.44 -13.35
C LEU A 88 -14.41 -7.73 -14.08
N GLN A 89 -13.91 -7.92 -15.30
CA GLN A 89 -14.12 -9.19 -16.03
C GLN A 89 -13.57 -10.40 -15.28
N GLN A 90 -12.50 -10.24 -14.49
CA GLN A 90 -11.85 -11.34 -13.76
C GLN A 90 -12.37 -11.55 -12.34
N HIS A 91 -13.02 -10.54 -11.75
CA HIS A 91 -13.35 -10.57 -10.32
C HIS A 91 -14.79 -10.18 -9.99
N ALA A 92 -15.64 -9.82 -10.96
CA ALA A 92 -17.00 -9.35 -10.71
C ALA A 92 -17.86 -10.31 -9.86
N ASP A 93 -17.67 -11.61 -10.06
CA ASP A 93 -18.35 -12.68 -9.31
C ASP A 93 -17.93 -12.78 -7.83
N LYS A 94 -16.78 -12.21 -7.47
CA LYS A 94 -16.15 -12.36 -6.15
C LYS A 94 -16.20 -11.11 -5.29
N ILE A 95 -16.48 -9.93 -5.87
CA ILE A 95 -16.33 -8.65 -5.18
C ILE A 95 -17.57 -8.18 -4.42
N THR A 96 -18.76 -8.68 -4.81
CA THR A 96 -20.03 -8.24 -4.19
C THR A 96 -20.05 -8.58 -2.68
N GLY A 97 -20.36 -7.58 -1.87
CA GLY A 97 -20.40 -7.70 -0.42
C GLY A 97 -19.04 -7.76 0.27
N ARG A 98 -17.94 -7.60 -0.47
CA ARG A 98 -16.58 -7.65 0.06
C ARG A 98 -15.89 -6.30 0.08
N GLN A 99 -14.86 -6.19 0.90
CA GLN A 99 -13.94 -5.06 0.91
C GLN A 99 -12.72 -5.40 0.06
N LEU A 100 -12.44 -4.57 -0.93
CA LEU A 100 -11.28 -4.69 -1.80
C LEU A 100 -10.17 -3.79 -1.27
N VAL A 101 -9.03 -4.36 -0.95
CA VAL A 101 -7.88 -3.63 -0.46
C VAL A 101 -6.74 -3.79 -1.46
N PHE A 102 -6.36 -2.68 -2.07
CA PHE A 102 -5.23 -2.62 -3.00
C PHE A 102 -4.00 -2.11 -2.27
N TYR A 103 -2.84 -2.67 -2.57
CA TYR A 103 -1.57 -2.16 -2.08
C TYR A 103 -0.44 -2.35 -3.10
N CYS A 104 0.59 -1.53 -2.96
CA CYS A 104 1.87 -1.71 -3.64
C CYS A 104 3.02 -1.45 -2.65
N SER A 105 4.18 -0.99 -3.10
CA SER A 105 5.31 -0.70 -2.20
C SER A 105 4.98 0.43 -1.21
N VAL A 106 4.47 1.58 -1.72
CA VAL A 106 4.20 2.80 -0.93
C VAL A 106 2.79 3.37 -1.12
N GLY A 107 1.90 2.67 -1.84
CA GLY A 107 0.50 3.05 -2.02
C GLY A 107 0.16 3.78 -3.32
N VAL A 108 1.12 4.28 -4.11
CA VAL A 108 0.84 5.12 -5.30
C VAL A 108 0.27 4.33 -6.48
N ARG A 109 0.94 3.24 -6.89
CA ARG A 109 0.48 2.38 -8.01
C ARG A 109 -0.89 1.76 -7.72
N SER A 110 -1.08 1.32 -6.47
CA SER A 110 -2.32 0.69 -6.03
C SER A 110 -3.48 1.69 -5.92
N ALA A 111 -3.23 2.91 -5.43
CA ALA A 111 -4.23 3.98 -5.42
C ALA A 111 -4.72 4.31 -6.83
N SER A 112 -3.81 4.39 -7.81
CA SER A 112 -4.17 4.62 -9.21
C SER A 112 -5.07 3.53 -9.79
N LEU A 113 -4.84 2.26 -9.50
CA LEU A 113 -5.72 1.17 -9.95
C LEU A 113 -7.04 1.17 -9.17
N ALA A 114 -6.99 1.33 -7.85
CA ALA A 114 -8.17 1.36 -6.99
C ALA A 114 -9.14 2.49 -7.39
N ASP A 115 -8.62 3.68 -7.68
CA ASP A 115 -9.39 4.84 -8.14
C ASP A 115 -10.11 4.54 -9.48
N ARG A 116 -9.40 3.96 -10.46
CA ARG A 116 -10.00 3.55 -11.73
C ARG A 116 -11.06 2.47 -11.57
N VAL A 117 -10.85 1.51 -10.67
CA VAL A 117 -11.82 0.46 -10.37
C VAL A 117 -13.03 1.05 -9.67
N ALA A 118 -12.83 1.92 -8.68
CA ALA A 118 -13.91 2.62 -7.97
C ALA A 118 -14.81 3.42 -8.93
N ALA A 119 -14.21 4.15 -9.86
CA ALA A 119 -14.95 4.91 -10.86
C ALA A 119 -15.84 4.02 -11.76
N LYS A 120 -15.46 2.75 -11.97
CA LYS A 120 -16.26 1.79 -12.77
C LYS A 120 -17.34 1.08 -11.96
N ILE A 121 -17.17 0.96 -10.63
CA ILE A 121 -18.10 0.29 -9.72
C ILE A 121 -19.07 1.30 -9.06
N ALA A 122 -18.94 2.60 -9.30
CA ALA A 122 -19.63 3.68 -8.59
C ALA A 122 -21.17 3.53 -8.42
N SER A 123 -21.80 2.63 -9.17
CA SER A 123 -23.22 2.26 -9.03
C SER A 123 -23.50 1.06 -8.11
N ASN A 124 -22.47 0.42 -7.54
CA ASN A 124 -22.63 -0.75 -6.67
C ASN A 124 -22.25 -0.41 -5.24
N GLU A 125 -23.21 -0.01 -4.43
CA GLU A 125 -23.03 0.42 -3.02
C GLU A 125 -22.50 -0.68 -2.09
N ASN A 126 -22.50 -1.95 -2.52
CA ASN A 126 -22.09 -3.08 -1.69
C ASN A 126 -20.61 -3.44 -1.79
N VAL A 127 -19.81 -2.65 -2.54
CA VAL A 127 -18.37 -2.88 -2.70
C VAL A 127 -17.57 -1.73 -2.10
N LYS A 128 -16.79 -2.01 -1.06
CA LYS A 128 -15.88 -1.01 -0.47
C LYS A 128 -14.48 -1.17 -1.07
N ILE A 129 -13.96 -0.11 -1.66
CA ILE A 129 -12.63 -0.08 -2.27
C ILE A 129 -11.73 0.81 -1.45
N ARG A 130 -10.56 0.27 -1.06
CA ARG A 130 -9.59 0.98 -0.22
C ARG A 130 -8.16 0.75 -0.71
N ASN A 131 -7.29 1.71 -0.43
CA ASN A 131 -5.86 1.61 -0.65
C ASN A 131 -5.12 1.50 0.68
N LEU A 132 -4.21 0.53 0.82
CA LEU A 132 -3.41 0.39 2.04
C LEU A 132 -2.44 1.57 2.16
N ARG A 133 -2.63 2.40 3.18
CA ARG A 133 -1.81 3.58 3.44
C ARG A 133 -0.34 3.20 3.64
N GLY A 134 0.54 3.81 2.83
CA GLY A 134 1.97 3.54 2.86
C GLY A 134 2.37 2.15 2.36
N GLY A 135 1.43 1.34 1.84
CA GLY A 135 1.65 0.05 1.21
C GLY A 135 2.35 -0.97 2.10
N ILE A 136 3.00 -1.97 1.44
CA ILE A 136 3.73 -3.03 2.15
C ILE A 136 4.92 -2.48 2.96
N PHE A 137 5.48 -1.31 2.61
CA PHE A 137 6.58 -0.73 3.36
C PHE A 137 6.12 -0.30 4.76
N ARG A 138 4.96 0.33 4.88
CA ARG A 138 4.40 0.68 6.19
C ARG A 138 3.91 -0.54 6.96
N TRP A 139 3.41 -1.55 6.25
CA TRP A 139 3.05 -2.84 6.84
C TRP A 139 4.25 -3.51 7.49
N ALA A 140 5.38 -3.62 6.77
CA ALA A 140 6.63 -4.17 7.26
C ALA A 140 7.26 -3.32 8.39
N ALA A 141 7.16 -1.98 8.30
CA ALA A 141 7.66 -1.07 9.33
C ALA A 141 6.92 -1.22 10.68
N GLN A 142 5.72 -1.81 10.67
CA GLN A 142 4.97 -2.17 11.88
C GLN A 142 5.14 -3.65 12.26
N ALA A 143 6.17 -4.32 11.72
CA ALA A 143 6.49 -5.74 11.96
C ALA A 143 5.28 -6.68 11.76
N ARG A 144 4.42 -6.36 10.77
CA ARG A 144 3.25 -7.18 10.44
C ARG A 144 3.66 -8.37 9.57
N PRO A 145 2.92 -9.50 9.66
CA PRO A 145 3.27 -10.74 8.96
C PRO A 145 3.38 -10.57 7.44
N LEU A 146 4.43 -11.14 6.88
CA LEU A 146 4.65 -11.27 5.45
C LEU A 146 4.93 -12.74 5.12
N VAL A 147 4.57 -13.14 3.93
CA VAL A 147 4.81 -14.49 3.41
C VAL A 147 5.42 -14.43 2.01
N ASN A 148 6.07 -15.49 1.62
CA ASN A 148 6.41 -15.81 0.23
C ASN A 148 5.86 -17.19 -0.15
N ALA A 149 6.24 -17.74 -1.29
CA ALA A 149 5.76 -19.04 -1.74
C ALA A 149 6.13 -20.22 -0.81
N HIS A 150 7.07 -20.05 0.11
CA HIS A 150 7.64 -21.12 0.91
C HIS A 150 7.39 -20.97 2.41
N SER A 151 7.37 -19.75 2.95
CA SER A 151 7.32 -19.51 4.39
C SER A 151 6.97 -18.07 4.75
N ALA A 152 6.83 -17.81 6.05
CA ALA A 152 6.87 -16.47 6.61
C ALA A 152 8.25 -15.82 6.36
N THR A 153 8.28 -14.51 6.13
CA THR A 153 9.51 -13.77 5.85
C THR A 153 9.41 -12.33 6.37
N ASN A 154 10.55 -11.71 6.63
CA ASN A 154 10.64 -10.27 6.96
C ASN A 154 11.25 -9.46 5.81
N LEU A 155 11.63 -10.11 4.71
CA LEU A 155 12.24 -9.44 3.57
C LEU A 155 11.19 -8.69 2.77
N VAL A 156 11.54 -7.50 2.29
CA VAL A 156 10.71 -6.72 1.36
C VAL A 156 11.55 -6.26 0.19
N HIS A 157 11.07 -6.48 -1.01
CA HIS A 157 11.73 -6.00 -2.23
C HIS A 157 11.70 -4.46 -2.29
N PRO A 158 12.84 -3.79 -2.43
CA PRO A 158 12.92 -2.33 -2.32
C PRO A 158 12.33 -1.56 -3.52
N TYR A 159 11.88 -2.25 -4.56
CA TYR A 159 11.45 -1.71 -5.85
C TYR A 159 12.60 -1.05 -6.64
N ASN A 160 13.24 -0.01 -6.09
CA ASN A 160 14.43 0.65 -6.63
C ASN A 160 15.29 1.25 -5.49
N ALA A 161 16.46 1.78 -5.85
CA ALA A 161 17.41 2.33 -4.88
C ALA A 161 16.86 3.52 -4.07
N VAL A 162 15.95 4.32 -4.63
CA VAL A 162 15.30 5.44 -3.92
C VAL A 162 14.33 4.92 -2.90
N SER A 163 13.45 3.99 -3.31
CA SER A 163 12.45 3.38 -2.44
C SER A 163 13.08 2.50 -1.35
N ALA A 164 14.29 1.96 -1.57
CA ALA A 164 15.04 1.23 -0.55
C ALA A 164 15.25 2.04 0.73
N LYS A 165 15.40 3.37 0.61
CA LYS A 165 15.54 4.27 1.75
C LYS A 165 14.27 4.42 2.60
N LEU A 166 13.12 3.98 2.09
CA LEU A 166 11.82 4.03 2.75
C LEU A 166 11.52 2.74 3.53
N LEU A 167 12.32 1.69 3.33
CA LEU A 167 12.20 0.46 4.09
C LEU A 167 12.73 0.64 5.52
N PRO A 168 12.12 -0.04 6.50
CA PRO A 168 12.71 -0.13 7.83
C PRO A 168 14.11 -0.78 7.72
N LYS A 169 15.05 -0.31 8.55
CA LYS A 169 16.34 -1.01 8.68
C LYS A 169 16.06 -2.41 9.24
N GLN A 170 16.42 -3.40 8.46
CA GLN A 170 16.39 -4.81 8.86
C GLN A 170 17.52 -5.11 9.80
#